data_165400cff0f9d63fa40021987b604350
#
_entry.id   165400cff0f9d63fa40021987b604350
#
_cell.length_a   1.000
_cell.length_b   1.000
_cell.length_c   1.000
_cell.angle_alpha   90.00
_cell.angle_beta   90.00
_cell.angle_gamma   90.00
#
_symmetry.space_group_name_H-M   'P 1'
#
loop_
_entity.id
_entity.type
_entity.pdbx_description
1 polymer ?
#
loop_
_entity_poly.entity_id
_entity_poly.type
_entity_poly.pdbx_seq_one_letter_code
_entity_poly.pdbx_strand_id
1 'polypeptide(L)'
;MGKTYERIDGRLRAFIEEQHIFFTATAPLDCDGTVSLSPKGVSGTFAVVDERTVAYLDFAGSSAETVAHLRENGRITLMWCAFQGPPNIVRVHGRGEPVFRDDPRFPALLGHFPDVDPALHGLRAVIVVTAALVRDSCGYAVPFMSYDEDRPLHASRFRREDDESLSRYFEKKDHIATSIDGLPGLPLPLPSMPAPVTE
;
A
#
# COMPACT_ATOMS: atom_id res chain seq x y z
N MET A 1 -11.85 9.38 23.98
CA MET A 1 -12.89 9.08 22.97
C MET A 1 -12.34 9.44 21.61
N GLY A 2 -12.55 8.59 20.60
CA GLY A 2 -12.05 8.83 19.25
C GLY A 2 -12.76 10.00 18.58
N LYS A 3 -12.03 10.74 17.74
CA LYS A 3 -12.56 11.85 16.94
C LYS A 3 -12.66 11.45 15.47
N THR A 4 -13.56 12.10 14.77
CA THR A 4 -13.70 12.03 13.32
C THR A 4 -13.21 13.35 12.72
N TYR A 5 -12.50 13.25 11.60
CA TYR A 5 -11.91 14.38 10.88
C TYR A 5 -12.36 14.34 9.43
N GLU A 6 -12.60 15.50 8.85
CA GLU A 6 -12.95 15.63 7.42
C GLU A 6 -11.75 15.48 6.50
N ARG A 7 -10.55 15.68 7.07
CA ARG A 7 -9.28 15.67 6.34
C ARG A 7 -8.11 15.29 7.24
N ILE A 8 -7.00 14.94 6.62
CA ILE A 8 -5.71 14.70 7.27
C ILE A 8 -5.07 16.07 7.52
N ASP A 9 -5.20 16.59 8.73
CA ASP A 9 -4.54 17.84 9.14
C ASP A 9 -3.03 17.61 9.41
N GLY A 10 -2.30 18.70 9.66
CA GLY A 10 -0.86 18.62 9.89
C GLY A 10 -0.46 17.73 11.09
N ARG A 11 -1.31 17.64 12.12
CA ARG A 11 -1.08 16.76 13.28
C ARG A 11 -1.25 15.29 12.92
N LEU A 12 -2.31 14.97 12.18
CA LEU A 12 -2.56 13.59 11.72
C LEU A 12 -1.49 13.15 10.72
N ARG A 13 -1.08 14.07 9.83
CA ARG A 13 0.01 13.83 8.88
C ARG A 13 1.31 13.48 9.59
N ALA A 14 1.74 14.32 10.53
CA ALA A 14 2.95 14.08 11.32
C ALA A 14 2.89 12.73 12.05
N PHE A 15 1.75 12.39 12.68
CA PHE A 15 1.56 11.10 13.32
C PHE A 15 1.69 9.93 12.35
N ILE A 16 1.04 10.01 11.18
CA ILE A 16 1.07 8.95 10.16
C ILE A 16 2.49 8.75 9.62
N GLU A 17 3.18 9.84 9.30
CA GLU A 17 4.54 9.82 8.73
C GLU A 17 5.61 9.33 9.74
N GLU A 18 5.34 9.42 11.04
CA GLU A 18 6.22 8.90 12.10
C GLU A 18 6.16 7.37 12.24
N GLN A 19 5.09 6.72 11.75
CA GLN A 19 4.92 5.28 11.95
C GLN A 19 5.69 4.46 10.91
N HIS A 20 6.50 3.49 11.38
CA HIS A 20 7.27 2.57 10.53
C HIS A 20 6.43 1.47 9.88
N ILE A 21 5.21 1.25 10.34
CA ILE A 21 4.30 0.21 9.86
C ILE A 21 2.87 0.71 9.81
N PHE A 22 2.13 0.32 8.78
CA PHE A 22 0.68 0.46 8.73
C PHE A 22 0.04 -0.83 8.27
N PHE A 23 -1.27 -0.93 8.48
CA PHE A 23 -2.06 -2.10 8.10
C PHE A 23 -3.07 -1.69 7.04
N THR A 24 -3.23 -2.55 6.03
CA THR A 24 -4.21 -2.40 4.96
C THR A 24 -5.25 -3.48 5.09
N ALA A 25 -6.52 -3.10 5.19
CA ALA A 25 -7.65 -4.01 5.19
C ALA A 25 -8.54 -3.78 3.98
N THR A 26 -8.88 -4.85 3.26
CA THR A 26 -9.81 -4.88 2.14
C THR A 26 -10.68 -6.13 2.20
N ALA A 27 -11.81 -6.14 1.50
CA ALA A 27 -12.69 -7.29 1.43
C ALA A 27 -13.39 -7.31 0.05
N PRO A 28 -13.75 -8.49 -0.48
CA PRO A 28 -14.55 -8.61 -1.69
C PRO A 28 -15.99 -8.13 -1.45
N LEU A 29 -16.79 -8.06 -2.51
CA LEU A 29 -18.23 -7.78 -2.39
C LEU A 29 -19.00 -9.00 -1.89
N ASP A 30 -18.53 -10.18 -2.18
CA ASP A 30 -19.13 -11.42 -1.68
C ASP A 30 -19.08 -11.43 -0.14
N CYS A 31 -20.23 -11.62 0.49
CA CYS A 31 -20.35 -11.64 1.95
C CYS A 31 -19.66 -12.85 2.59
N ASP A 32 -19.47 -13.92 1.85
CA ASP A 32 -18.77 -15.14 2.29
C ASP A 32 -17.28 -15.11 1.90
N GLY A 33 -16.84 -14.05 1.20
CA GLY A 33 -15.46 -13.91 0.74
C GLY A 33 -14.49 -13.52 1.83
N THR A 34 -13.21 -13.74 1.55
CA THR A 34 -12.13 -13.66 2.53
C THR A 34 -11.67 -12.20 2.76
N VAL A 35 -11.70 -11.73 4.00
CA VAL A 35 -11.14 -10.42 4.37
C VAL A 35 -9.62 -10.48 4.35
N SER A 36 -9.00 -9.55 3.63
CA SER A 36 -7.54 -9.39 3.61
C SER A 36 -7.10 -8.34 4.62
N LEU A 37 -6.09 -8.67 5.42
CA LEU A 37 -5.39 -7.75 6.31
C LEU A 37 -3.88 -7.94 6.16
N SER A 38 -3.18 -6.90 5.75
CA SER A 38 -1.74 -6.96 5.45
C SER A 38 -0.97 -5.84 6.14
N PRO A 39 0.18 -6.14 6.80
CA PRO A 39 1.13 -5.13 7.23
C PRO A 39 1.91 -4.57 6.03
N LYS A 40 2.23 -3.28 6.07
CA LYS A 40 3.07 -2.55 5.11
C LYS A 40 4.05 -1.69 5.91
N GLY A 41 5.35 -1.78 5.65
CA GLY A 41 6.33 -1.15 6.54
C GLY A 41 7.73 -0.99 5.95
N VAL A 42 7.88 -0.96 4.63
CA VAL A 42 9.17 -0.58 4.04
C VAL A 42 9.27 0.95 4.04
N SER A 43 10.34 1.50 4.63
CA SER A 43 10.57 2.94 4.71
C SER A 43 10.53 3.62 3.33
N GLY A 44 9.94 4.82 3.27
CA GLY A 44 9.81 5.59 2.03
C GLY A 44 8.72 5.11 1.07
N THR A 45 7.97 4.03 1.38
CA THR A 45 6.96 3.46 0.47
C THR A 45 5.54 3.95 0.73
N PHE A 46 5.34 4.91 1.62
CA PHE A 46 4.06 5.54 1.94
C PHE A 46 4.18 7.06 1.85
N ALA A 47 3.13 7.72 1.37
CA ALA A 47 3.06 9.17 1.27
C ALA A 47 1.65 9.71 1.60
N VAL A 48 1.60 10.86 2.29
CA VAL A 48 0.41 11.70 2.37
C VAL A 48 0.49 12.71 1.22
N VAL A 49 -0.26 12.46 0.15
CA VAL A 49 -0.24 13.25 -1.09
C VAL A 49 -0.86 14.63 -0.84
N ASP A 50 -2.05 14.64 -0.24
CA ASP A 50 -2.76 15.86 0.15
C ASP A 50 -3.65 15.61 1.39
N GLU A 51 -4.51 16.56 1.74
CA GLU A 51 -5.39 16.49 2.92
C GLU A 51 -6.43 15.35 2.86
N ARG A 52 -6.67 14.74 1.68
CA ARG A 52 -7.64 13.67 1.47
C ARG A 52 -7.10 12.46 0.72
N THR A 53 -5.84 12.53 0.31
CA THR A 53 -5.24 11.49 -0.51
C THR A 53 -3.96 10.98 0.13
N VAL A 54 -3.90 9.67 0.28
CA VAL A 54 -2.67 8.96 0.66
C VAL A 54 -2.32 7.95 -0.43
N ALA A 55 -1.05 7.63 -0.55
CA ALA A 55 -0.59 6.64 -1.50
C ALA A 55 0.48 5.74 -0.89
N TYR A 56 0.59 4.52 -1.40
CA TYR A 56 1.70 3.64 -1.06
C TYR A 56 2.09 2.74 -2.23
N LEU A 57 3.33 2.30 -2.21
CA LEU A 57 3.87 1.42 -3.23
C LEU A 57 3.46 -0.02 -2.98
N ASP A 58 2.92 -0.67 -4.01
CA ASP A 58 2.57 -2.08 -3.98
C ASP A 58 3.63 -2.90 -4.72
N PHE A 59 4.28 -3.77 -3.97
CA PHE A 59 5.36 -4.60 -4.49
C PHE A 59 4.91 -6.05 -4.70
N ALA A 60 5.66 -6.75 -5.55
CA ALA A 60 5.52 -8.17 -5.73
C ALA A 60 5.60 -8.90 -4.38
N GLY A 61 4.66 -9.78 -4.13
CA GLY A 61 4.50 -10.51 -2.89
C GLY A 61 3.84 -11.87 -3.13
N SER A 62 3.32 -12.47 -2.07
CA SER A 62 2.71 -13.79 -2.08
C SER A 62 1.26 -13.82 -2.57
N SER A 63 0.63 -12.67 -2.75
CA SER A 63 -0.77 -12.58 -3.18
C SER A 63 -1.11 -11.23 -3.84
N ALA A 64 -2.29 -11.13 -4.42
CA ALA A 64 -2.84 -9.91 -5.02
C ALA A 64 -4.16 -9.47 -4.37
N GLU A 65 -4.45 -9.90 -3.13
CA GLU A 65 -5.71 -9.67 -2.43
C GLU A 65 -6.15 -8.20 -2.47
N THR A 66 -5.29 -7.30 -1.98
CA THR A 66 -5.60 -5.87 -1.95
C THR A 66 -5.93 -5.34 -3.33
N VAL A 67 -5.10 -5.65 -4.33
CA VAL A 67 -5.29 -5.19 -5.72
C VAL A 67 -6.60 -5.74 -6.30
N ALA A 68 -6.89 -7.02 -6.08
CA ALA A 68 -8.11 -7.67 -6.57
C ALA A 68 -9.37 -7.03 -5.96
N HIS A 69 -9.41 -6.83 -4.65
CA HIS A 69 -10.53 -6.20 -3.96
C HIS A 69 -10.72 -4.73 -4.37
N LEU A 70 -9.61 -3.99 -4.57
CA LEU A 70 -9.68 -2.61 -5.03
C LEU A 70 -10.21 -2.50 -6.45
N ARG A 71 -9.83 -3.41 -7.34
CA ARG A 71 -10.37 -3.47 -8.71
C ARG A 71 -11.86 -3.81 -8.74
N GLU A 72 -12.30 -4.66 -7.83
CA GLU A 72 -13.70 -5.05 -7.74
C GLU A 72 -14.58 -3.93 -7.15
N ASN A 73 -14.16 -3.35 -6.02
CA ASN A 73 -15.06 -2.48 -5.24
C ASN A 73 -14.41 -1.24 -4.62
N GLY A 74 -13.09 -1.12 -4.63
CA GLY A 74 -12.35 0.04 -4.12
C GLY A 74 -12.37 0.24 -2.60
N ARG A 75 -13.05 -0.58 -1.80
CA ARG A 75 -13.14 -0.38 -0.35
C ARG A 75 -11.81 -0.71 0.34
N ILE A 76 -11.32 0.23 1.14
CA ILE A 76 -10.05 0.08 1.86
C ILE A 76 -10.09 0.80 3.19
N THR A 77 -9.40 0.24 4.16
CA THR A 77 -9.06 0.90 5.43
C THR A 77 -7.56 0.78 5.65
N LEU A 78 -6.92 1.92 5.91
CA LEU A 78 -5.55 1.97 6.39
C LEU A 78 -5.54 2.28 7.88
N MET A 79 -4.62 1.68 8.65
CA MET A 79 -4.52 1.87 10.09
C MET A 79 -3.06 2.01 10.52
N TRP A 80 -2.79 3.03 11.32
CA TRP A 80 -1.51 3.26 12.00
C TRP A 80 -1.72 3.20 13.51
N CYS A 81 -0.75 2.63 14.22
CA CYS A 81 -0.75 2.52 15.66
C CYS A 81 0.51 3.17 16.23
N ALA A 82 0.38 3.93 17.32
CA ALA A 82 1.53 4.41 18.08
C ALA A 82 2.14 3.24 18.87
N PHE A 83 3.27 2.73 18.41
CA PHE A 83 4.07 1.75 19.17
C PHE A 83 5.06 2.43 20.12
N GLN A 84 5.25 3.74 19.99
CA GLN A 84 6.07 4.59 20.85
C GLN A 84 5.31 5.88 21.18
N GLY A 85 5.73 6.59 22.22
CA GLY A 85 5.12 7.86 22.61
C GLY A 85 3.67 7.72 23.14
N PRO A 86 2.86 8.78 23.03
CA PRO A 86 1.48 8.78 23.48
C PRO A 86 0.60 7.81 22.68
N PRO A 87 -0.28 7.04 23.34
CA PRO A 87 -1.10 6.04 22.69
C PRO A 87 -2.09 6.69 21.71
N ASN A 88 -2.09 6.22 20.47
CA ASN A 88 -3.02 6.66 19.44
C ASN A 88 -3.17 5.59 18.35
N ILE A 89 -4.32 5.53 17.73
CA ILE A 89 -4.58 4.76 16.51
C ILE A 89 -5.27 5.70 15.54
N VAL A 90 -4.74 5.83 14.33
CA VAL A 90 -5.38 6.58 13.23
C VAL A 90 -5.84 5.60 12.16
N ARG A 91 -7.05 5.81 11.66
CA ARG A 91 -7.61 5.06 10.52
C ARG A 91 -8.07 6.00 9.43
N VAL A 92 -7.74 5.64 8.21
CA VAL A 92 -8.29 6.23 6.99
C VAL A 92 -9.17 5.18 6.32
N HIS A 93 -10.47 5.43 6.30
CA HIS A 93 -11.43 4.64 5.54
C HIS A 93 -11.71 5.37 4.23
N GLY A 94 -11.64 4.66 3.10
CA GLY A 94 -11.76 5.34 1.82
C GLY A 94 -11.99 4.42 0.63
N ARG A 95 -11.74 5.00 -0.53
CA ARG A 95 -11.71 4.33 -1.82
C ARG A 95 -10.28 4.28 -2.32
N GLY A 96 -9.80 3.08 -2.59
CA GLY A 96 -8.47 2.84 -3.17
C GLY A 96 -8.56 2.37 -4.60
N GLU A 97 -7.57 2.71 -5.39
CA GLU A 97 -7.36 2.18 -6.72
C GLU A 97 -5.90 1.80 -6.93
N PRO A 98 -5.61 0.69 -7.61
CA PRO A 98 -4.26 0.37 -8.06
C PRO A 98 -3.97 1.12 -9.37
N VAL A 99 -2.98 1.99 -9.35
CA VAL A 99 -2.44 2.67 -10.54
C VAL A 99 -1.24 1.85 -11.00
N PHE A 100 -1.41 1.11 -12.09
CA PHE A 100 -0.37 0.26 -12.65
C PHE A 100 0.66 1.06 -13.46
N ARG A 101 1.77 0.43 -13.83
CA ARG A 101 2.92 1.05 -14.50
C ARG A 101 2.61 1.69 -15.85
N ASP A 102 1.60 1.19 -16.57
CA ASP A 102 1.13 1.71 -17.87
C ASP A 102 0.12 2.85 -17.76
N ASP A 103 -0.34 3.17 -16.54
CA ASP A 103 -1.21 4.33 -16.32
C ASP A 103 -0.40 5.62 -16.47
N PRO A 104 -0.86 6.61 -17.27
CA PRO A 104 -0.15 7.88 -17.46
C PRO A 104 0.07 8.67 -16.15
N ARG A 105 -0.66 8.40 -15.08
CA ARG A 105 -0.49 9.01 -13.76
C ARG A 105 0.70 8.42 -12.98
N PHE A 106 1.14 7.21 -13.33
CA PHE A 106 2.11 6.46 -12.56
C PHE A 106 3.44 7.22 -12.34
N PRO A 107 4.07 7.87 -13.35
CA PRO A 107 5.31 8.62 -13.14
C PRO A 107 5.16 9.79 -12.15
N ALA A 108 4.05 10.54 -12.27
CA ALA A 108 3.78 11.65 -11.35
C ALA A 108 3.55 11.17 -9.91
N LEU A 109 2.88 10.04 -9.73
CA LEU A 109 2.68 9.44 -8.42
C LEU A 109 3.98 8.94 -7.80
N LEU A 110 4.92 8.39 -8.58
CA LEU A 110 6.23 8.00 -8.08
C LEU A 110 7.02 9.18 -7.51
N GLY A 111 6.79 10.39 -7.98
CA GLY A 111 7.42 11.61 -7.45
C GLY A 111 7.14 11.87 -5.96
N HIS A 112 6.11 11.23 -5.37
CA HIS A 112 5.84 11.30 -3.93
C HIS A 112 6.71 10.36 -3.08
N PHE A 113 7.56 9.53 -3.71
CA PHE A 113 8.42 8.53 -3.06
C PHE A 113 9.90 8.73 -3.44
N PRO A 114 10.52 9.87 -3.09
CA PRO A 114 11.84 10.26 -3.60
C PRO A 114 12.99 9.33 -3.16
N ASP A 115 12.80 8.61 -2.04
CA ASP A 115 13.81 7.73 -1.47
C ASP A 115 13.76 6.30 -2.04
N VAL A 116 12.78 6.01 -2.88
CA VAL A 116 12.63 4.68 -3.48
C VAL A 116 13.30 4.63 -4.85
N ASP A 117 14.19 3.66 -5.05
CA ASP A 117 14.80 3.41 -6.34
C ASP A 117 13.71 3.10 -7.40
N PRO A 118 13.52 3.95 -8.41
CA PRO A 118 12.52 3.72 -9.46
C PRO A 118 12.81 2.47 -10.30
N ALA A 119 14.05 1.98 -10.30
CA ALA A 119 14.45 0.72 -10.95
C ALA A 119 14.12 -0.52 -10.12
N LEU A 120 13.38 -0.39 -9.01
CA LEU A 120 12.98 -1.53 -8.18
C LEU A 120 11.93 -2.37 -8.90
N HIS A 121 12.37 -3.39 -9.62
CA HIS A 121 11.56 -4.21 -10.51
C HIS A 121 10.33 -4.87 -9.84
N GLY A 122 10.39 -5.13 -8.55
CA GLY A 122 9.26 -5.68 -7.80
C GLY A 122 8.05 -4.75 -7.63
N LEU A 123 8.16 -3.47 -7.98
CA LEU A 123 7.05 -2.51 -7.90
C LEU A 123 5.99 -2.84 -8.96
N ARG A 124 4.74 -3.08 -8.52
CA ARG A 124 3.61 -3.47 -9.39
C ARG A 124 2.68 -2.29 -9.70
N ALA A 125 2.37 -1.52 -8.66
CA ALA A 125 1.43 -0.40 -8.74
C ALA A 125 1.69 0.62 -7.64
N VAL A 126 1.14 1.81 -7.79
CA VAL A 126 0.89 2.73 -6.70
C VAL A 126 -0.57 2.57 -6.28
N ILE A 127 -0.81 2.26 -5.02
CA ILE A 127 -2.17 2.27 -4.48
C ILE A 127 -2.48 3.67 -4.01
N VAL A 128 -3.46 4.30 -4.66
CA VAL A 128 -3.95 5.64 -4.31
C VAL A 128 -5.24 5.49 -3.53
N VAL A 129 -5.34 6.15 -2.37
CA VAL A 129 -6.51 6.04 -1.49
C VAL A 129 -7.07 7.44 -1.22
N THR A 130 -8.31 7.66 -1.68
CA THR A 130 -9.08 8.86 -1.34
C THR A 130 -9.84 8.62 -0.05
N ALA A 131 -9.57 9.41 0.99
CA ALA A 131 -10.18 9.33 2.29
C ALA A 131 -11.66 9.77 2.23
N ALA A 132 -12.56 8.89 2.66
CA ALA A 132 -13.97 9.21 2.90
C ALA A 132 -14.19 9.57 4.37
N LEU A 133 -13.41 8.99 5.28
CA LEU A 133 -13.52 9.19 6.71
C LEU A 133 -12.14 8.98 7.35
N VAL A 134 -11.69 9.93 8.14
CA VAL A 134 -10.49 9.82 8.98
C VAL A 134 -10.91 9.79 10.45
N ARG A 135 -10.41 8.82 11.21
CA ARG A 135 -10.71 8.70 12.65
C ARG A 135 -9.46 8.42 13.45
N ASP A 136 -9.37 9.02 14.63
CA ASP A 136 -8.47 8.55 15.67
C ASP A 136 -9.22 7.75 16.74
N SER A 137 -8.49 7.01 17.54
CA SER A 137 -8.99 6.34 18.74
C SER A 137 -7.84 6.12 19.73
N CYS A 138 -8.19 5.92 21.01
CA CYS A 138 -7.18 5.61 22.01
C CYS A 138 -6.45 4.30 21.62
N GLY A 139 -5.14 4.30 21.78
CA GLY A 139 -4.28 3.13 21.54
C GLY A 139 -3.87 2.42 22.82
N TYR A 140 -4.68 2.47 23.89
CA TYR A 140 -4.28 1.99 25.22
C TYR A 140 -3.90 0.50 25.27
N ALA A 141 -4.44 -0.30 24.36
CA ALA A 141 -4.11 -1.72 24.24
C ALA A 141 -2.95 -2.00 23.26
N VAL A 142 -2.42 -0.98 22.59
CA VAL A 142 -1.24 -1.14 21.72
C VAL A 142 -0.01 -1.19 22.62
N PRO A 143 0.79 -2.28 22.57
CA PRO A 143 1.98 -2.39 23.40
C PRO A 143 3.10 -1.45 22.89
N PHE A 144 4.02 -1.12 23.78
CA PHE A 144 5.27 -0.48 23.36
C PHE A 144 6.13 -1.45 22.57
N MET A 145 6.65 -0.99 21.43
CA MET A 145 7.60 -1.73 20.59
C MET A 145 8.66 -0.75 20.06
N SER A 146 9.91 -1.21 19.98
CA SER A 146 10.99 -0.43 19.38
C SER A 146 11.19 -0.86 17.94
N TYR A 147 11.32 0.14 17.05
CA TYR A 147 11.79 -0.10 15.70
C TYR A 147 13.32 -0.27 15.73
N ASP A 148 13.80 -1.28 15.07
CA ASP A 148 15.24 -1.56 14.95
C ASP A 148 15.70 -1.16 13.53
N GLU A 149 15.26 -1.89 12.51
CA GLU A 149 15.60 -1.63 11.11
C GLU A 149 14.57 -2.23 10.15
N ASP A 150 14.60 -1.79 8.89
CA ASP A 150 13.85 -2.44 7.82
C ASP A 150 14.47 -3.80 7.47
N ARG A 151 13.63 -4.80 7.17
CA ARG A 151 14.11 -6.09 6.67
C ARG A 151 14.65 -5.93 5.24
N PRO A 152 15.91 -6.27 4.96
CA PRO A 152 16.50 -6.11 3.63
C PRO A 152 16.01 -7.15 2.61
N LEU A 153 15.19 -8.12 3.03
CA LEU A 153 14.81 -9.29 2.23
C LEU A 153 14.06 -8.91 0.95
N HIS A 154 13.13 -7.95 1.03
CA HIS A 154 12.32 -7.53 -0.11
C HIS A 154 13.20 -6.89 -1.19
N ALA A 155 13.98 -5.87 -0.83
CA ALA A 155 14.90 -5.21 -1.75
C ALA A 155 15.94 -6.17 -2.33
N SER A 156 16.49 -7.07 -1.50
CA SER A 156 17.48 -8.06 -1.93
C SER A 156 16.93 -9.04 -2.96
N ARG A 157 15.64 -9.46 -2.80
CA ARG A 157 15.00 -10.40 -3.72
C ARG A 157 14.78 -9.76 -5.08
N PHE A 158 14.21 -8.56 -5.14
CA PHE A 158 13.78 -7.93 -6.40
C PHE A 158 14.88 -7.12 -7.10
N ARG A 159 16.02 -6.86 -6.46
CA ARG A 159 17.16 -6.15 -7.09
C ARG A 159 17.75 -6.88 -8.30
N ARG A 160 17.57 -8.20 -8.41
CA ARG A 160 18.13 -9.05 -9.47
C ARG A 160 17.10 -9.52 -10.50
N GLU A 161 15.84 -9.16 -10.29
CA GLU A 161 14.77 -9.53 -11.21
C GLU A 161 14.61 -8.42 -12.24
N ASP A 162 14.28 -8.77 -13.48
CA ASP A 162 13.79 -7.86 -14.50
C ASP A 162 12.27 -8.06 -14.73
N ASP A 163 11.67 -7.22 -15.55
CA ASP A 163 10.23 -7.29 -15.81
C ASP A 163 9.82 -8.61 -16.48
N GLU A 164 10.70 -9.21 -17.29
CA GLU A 164 10.43 -10.50 -17.95
C GLU A 164 10.45 -11.65 -16.94
N SER A 165 11.43 -11.66 -16.04
CA SER A 165 11.53 -12.69 -14.99
C SER A 165 10.37 -12.59 -13.99
N LEU A 166 9.94 -11.38 -13.65
CA LEU A 166 8.77 -11.15 -12.80
C LEU A 166 7.48 -11.60 -13.48
N SER A 167 7.27 -11.25 -14.75
CA SER A 167 6.10 -11.69 -15.52
C SER A 167 6.03 -13.21 -15.56
N ARG A 168 7.13 -13.89 -15.89
CA ARG A 168 7.23 -15.36 -15.87
C ARG A 168 6.98 -15.95 -14.48
N TYR A 169 7.41 -15.26 -13.41
CA TYR A 169 7.15 -15.70 -12.04
C TYR A 169 5.67 -15.66 -11.71
N PHE A 170 4.95 -14.61 -12.11
CA PHE A 170 3.51 -14.48 -11.89
C PHE A 170 2.70 -15.42 -12.77
N GLU A 171 3.08 -15.63 -14.03
CA GLU A 171 2.44 -16.59 -14.93
C GLU A 171 2.53 -18.05 -14.45
N LYS A 172 3.66 -18.40 -13.82
CA LYS A 172 3.84 -19.74 -13.23
C LYS A 172 3.10 -19.94 -11.92
N LYS A 173 2.65 -18.86 -11.29
CA LYS A 173 1.99 -18.84 -10.00
C LYS A 173 0.73 -17.99 -10.08
N ASP A 174 -0.22 -18.44 -10.90
CA ASP A 174 -1.52 -17.78 -11.13
C ASP A 174 -2.22 -17.34 -9.83
N HIS A 175 -2.11 -18.16 -8.76
CA HIS A 175 -2.61 -17.82 -7.44
C HIS A 175 -1.99 -16.54 -6.81
N ILE A 176 -0.86 -16.04 -7.33
CA ILE A 176 -0.28 -14.77 -6.89
C ILE A 176 -0.90 -13.58 -7.63
N ALA A 177 -1.43 -13.82 -8.83
CA ALA A 177 -2.06 -12.79 -9.66
C ALA A 177 -3.56 -12.62 -9.36
N THR A 178 -4.17 -13.57 -8.65
CA THR A 178 -5.57 -13.55 -8.22
C THR A 178 -5.68 -13.44 -6.70
N SER A 179 -6.88 -13.13 -6.19
CA SER A 179 -7.17 -13.28 -4.76
C SER A 179 -7.41 -14.77 -4.42
N ILE A 180 -7.43 -15.06 -3.12
CA ILE A 180 -7.79 -16.40 -2.62
C ILE A 180 -9.20 -16.80 -3.04
N ASP A 181 -10.10 -15.83 -3.24
CA ASP A 181 -11.47 -16.03 -3.71
C ASP A 181 -11.58 -16.02 -5.26
N GLY A 182 -10.43 -16.02 -5.98
CA GLY A 182 -10.37 -16.11 -7.43
C GLY A 182 -10.62 -14.79 -8.18
N LEU A 183 -10.67 -13.65 -7.49
CA LEU A 183 -10.83 -12.36 -8.14
C LEU A 183 -9.55 -11.96 -8.88
N PRO A 184 -9.63 -11.40 -10.10
CA PRO A 184 -8.48 -10.98 -10.87
C PRO A 184 -7.79 -9.77 -10.20
N GLY A 185 -6.52 -9.93 -9.82
CA GLY A 185 -5.69 -8.90 -9.22
C GLY A 185 -4.78 -8.23 -10.23
N LEU A 186 -3.71 -8.88 -10.64
CA LEU A 186 -2.69 -8.28 -11.49
C LEU A 186 -3.03 -8.41 -12.98
N PRO A 187 -2.73 -7.38 -13.81
CA PRO A 187 -2.65 -7.55 -15.25
C PRO A 187 -1.43 -8.46 -15.56
N LEU A 188 -1.62 -9.44 -16.43
CA LEU A 188 -0.53 -10.29 -16.92
C LEU A 188 -0.50 -10.26 -18.46
N PRO A 189 0.70 -10.06 -19.06
CA PRO A 189 1.98 -9.74 -18.40
C PRO A 189 1.92 -8.42 -17.63
N LEU A 190 2.81 -8.28 -16.63
CA LEU A 190 2.93 -6.99 -15.94
C LEU A 190 3.37 -5.91 -16.92
N PRO A 191 2.75 -4.72 -16.90
CA PRO A 191 3.21 -3.60 -17.70
C PRO A 191 4.68 -3.24 -17.39
N SER A 192 5.46 -2.90 -18.41
CA SER A 192 6.84 -2.46 -18.23
C SER A 192 6.92 -1.16 -17.42
N MET A 193 8.03 -0.96 -16.72
CA MET A 193 8.29 0.33 -16.08
C MET A 193 8.35 1.45 -17.12
N PRO A 194 7.72 2.60 -16.90
CA PRO A 194 7.86 3.74 -17.78
C PRO A 194 9.33 4.17 -17.87
N ALA A 195 9.73 4.67 -19.03
CA ALA A 195 11.05 5.26 -19.17
C ALA A 195 11.22 6.41 -18.16
N PRO A 196 12.41 6.58 -17.56
CA PRO A 196 12.66 7.71 -16.69
C PRO A 196 12.35 9.01 -17.43
N VAL A 197 11.62 9.90 -16.77
CA VAL A 197 11.37 11.24 -17.29
C VAL A 197 12.72 11.95 -17.33
N THR A 198 13.30 12.10 -18.53
CA THR A 198 14.47 12.97 -18.71
C THR A 198 14.00 14.41 -18.68
N GLU A 199 14.41 15.16 -17.65
CA GLU A 199 14.27 16.62 -17.59
C GLU A 199 14.99 17.32 -18.74
#